data_8352319c438373f3c71244e86fa1ea13
#
_entry.id   8352319c438373f3c71244e86fa1ea13
#
_cell.length_a   1.000
_cell.length_b   1.000
_cell.length_c   1.000
_cell.angle_alpha   90.00
_cell.angle_beta   90.00
_cell.angle_gamma   90.00
#
_symmetry.space_group_name_H-M   'P 1'
#
loop_
_entity.id
_entity.type
_entity.pdbx_description
1 polymer ?
#
loop_
_entity_poly.entity_id
_entity_poly.type
_entity_poly.pdbx_seq_one_letter_code
_entity_poly.pdbx_strand_id
1 'polypeptide(L)'
;HRGDAHYWDVWHGQKPFSDYRKYKFRFCSEFGFQSFPSFKTVKTFTEQEDRNIFSEVMESHQKNGAANGKILYYLSENFKYPKDFQSLLYVSQVLQGLAIKYGVEHWRRHRGECMGALYWQFNDNWPVASWSGVDYFGRWKALQYMSKKFFAPKLGTIYVEDGIVYV
;
A
#
# COMPACT_ATOMS: atom_id res chain seq x y z
N HIS A 1 8.42 -5.41 25.26
CA HIS A 1 7.50 -4.55 24.52
C HIS A 1 6.09 -4.74 25.09
N ARG A 2 5.45 -3.65 25.47
CA ARG A 2 4.10 -3.66 26.06
C ARG A 2 3.19 -2.84 25.16
N GLY A 3 2.04 -3.39 24.75
CA GLY A 3 1.06 -2.71 23.94
C GLY A 3 1.11 -3.08 22.46
N ASP A 4 0.60 -2.20 21.64
CA ASP A 4 0.57 -2.28 20.17
C ASP A 4 1.81 -1.64 19.54
N ALA A 5 1.91 -1.77 18.23
CA ALA A 5 3.00 -1.19 17.45
C ALA A 5 2.46 -0.41 16.23
N HIS A 6 3.04 0.76 16.01
CA HIS A 6 2.96 1.49 14.74
C HIS A 6 4.25 1.24 13.96
N TYR A 7 4.14 0.71 12.76
CA TYR A 7 5.30 0.32 11.97
C TYR A 7 5.32 1.04 10.62
N TRP A 8 6.23 1.98 10.46
CA TRP A 8 6.33 2.85 9.29
C TRP A 8 7.65 2.79 8.53
N ASP A 9 8.57 1.91 8.93
CA ASP A 9 9.90 1.85 8.30
C ASP A 9 9.85 1.45 6.83
N VAL A 10 8.90 0.62 6.42
CA VAL A 10 8.72 0.32 4.99
C VAL A 10 8.30 1.59 4.27
N TRP A 11 7.18 2.23 4.63
CA TRP A 11 6.72 3.41 3.89
C TRP A 11 7.58 4.65 4.12
N HIS A 12 7.76 5.10 5.36
CA HIS A 12 8.51 6.31 5.67
C HIS A 12 10.02 6.11 5.57
N GLY A 13 10.53 4.96 5.99
CA GLY A 13 11.95 4.62 5.95
C GLY A 13 12.44 4.08 4.61
N GLN A 14 11.58 3.94 3.62
CA GLN A 14 11.89 3.38 2.29
C GLN A 14 12.61 2.01 2.34
N LYS A 15 12.25 1.19 3.33
CA LYS A 15 12.76 -0.17 3.44
C LYS A 15 12.04 -1.12 2.45
N PRO A 16 12.70 -2.19 1.99
CA PRO A 16 12.06 -3.16 1.12
C PRO A 16 10.92 -3.89 1.85
N PHE A 17 9.98 -4.47 1.12
CA PHE A 17 8.84 -5.20 1.72
C PHE A 17 9.28 -6.35 2.63
N SER A 18 10.45 -6.96 2.36
CA SER A 18 11.05 -7.98 3.23
C SER A 18 11.29 -7.51 4.67
N ASP A 19 11.37 -6.20 4.88
CA ASP A 19 11.57 -5.61 6.21
C ASP A 19 10.39 -5.90 7.16
N TYR A 20 9.18 -6.08 6.64
CA TYR A 20 8.04 -6.53 7.43
C TYR A 20 8.29 -7.86 8.15
N ARG A 21 9.13 -8.75 7.58
CA ARG A 21 9.43 -10.07 8.16
C ARG A 21 10.39 -10.02 9.35
N LYS A 22 11.07 -8.91 9.57
CA LYS A 22 12.00 -8.74 10.70
C LYS A 22 11.30 -8.67 12.06
N TYR A 23 10.00 -8.36 12.06
CA TYR A 23 9.28 -8.05 13.28
C TYR A 23 8.04 -8.93 13.46
N LYS A 24 7.89 -9.43 14.68
CA LYS A 24 6.71 -10.16 15.14
C LYS A 24 6.07 -9.37 16.26
N PHE A 25 5.22 -8.43 15.88
CA PHE A 25 4.48 -7.60 16.84
C PHE A 25 3.39 -8.42 17.52
N ARG A 26 3.08 -8.15 18.77
CA ARG A 26 1.90 -8.72 19.42
C ARG A 26 0.60 -8.23 18.76
N PHE A 27 0.59 -6.97 18.40
CA PHE A 27 -0.46 -6.34 17.61
C PHE A 27 0.15 -5.16 16.84
N CYS A 28 -0.02 -5.12 15.52
CA CYS A 28 0.38 -3.99 14.69
C CYS A 28 -0.86 -3.15 14.42
N SER A 29 -1.08 -2.10 15.21
CA SER A 29 -2.28 -1.27 15.12
C SER A 29 -2.21 -0.23 14.02
N GLU A 30 -1.00 0.04 13.47
CA GLU A 30 -0.84 0.95 12.35
C GLU A 30 0.39 0.60 11.51
N PHE A 31 0.19 0.46 10.22
CA PHE A 31 1.21 0.43 9.18
C PHE A 31 0.51 0.79 7.86
N GLY A 32 1.23 1.17 6.83
CA GLY A 32 0.56 1.57 5.61
C GLY A 32 1.49 1.73 4.42
N PHE A 33 0.87 1.92 3.26
CA PHE A 33 1.53 2.18 2.00
C PHE A 33 0.60 3.01 1.12
N GLN A 34 1.12 3.95 0.32
CA GLN A 34 0.28 4.81 -0.51
C GLN A 34 0.12 4.29 -1.94
N SER A 35 -0.96 4.75 -2.57
CA SER A 35 -1.13 4.72 -4.01
C SER A 35 -1.95 5.91 -4.50
N PHE A 36 -1.90 6.15 -5.81
CA PHE A 36 -2.83 7.07 -6.45
C PHE A 36 -4.23 6.46 -6.50
N PRO A 37 -5.30 7.28 -6.48
CA PRO A 37 -6.65 6.81 -6.75
C PRO A 37 -6.80 6.42 -8.24
N SER A 38 -7.95 5.87 -8.60
CA SER A 38 -8.21 5.47 -9.99
C SER A 38 -8.18 6.67 -10.94
N PHE A 39 -7.87 6.42 -12.21
CA PHE A 39 -7.90 7.48 -13.23
C PHE A 39 -9.25 8.20 -13.29
N LYS A 40 -10.35 7.48 -13.04
CA LYS A 40 -11.68 8.08 -12.95
C LYS A 40 -11.77 9.13 -11.84
N THR A 41 -11.11 8.91 -10.72
CA THR A 41 -11.03 9.86 -9.60
C THR A 41 -10.07 11.00 -9.93
N VAL A 42 -8.90 10.71 -10.48
CA VAL A 42 -7.91 11.73 -10.86
C VAL A 42 -8.51 12.75 -11.85
N LYS A 43 -9.32 12.30 -12.81
CA LYS A 43 -10.01 13.19 -13.76
C LYS A 43 -10.99 14.19 -13.12
N THR A 44 -11.36 14.01 -11.87
CA THR A 44 -12.27 14.96 -11.20
C THR A 44 -11.57 16.21 -10.69
N PHE A 45 -10.24 16.22 -10.65
CA PHE A 45 -9.44 17.35 -10.18
C PHE A 45 -8.26 17.71 -11.10
N THR A 46 -8.14 17.05 -12.28
CA THR A 46 -7.05 17.33 -13.24
C THR A 46 -7.60 17.58 -14.64
N GLU A 47 -7.02 18.54 -15.32
CA GLU A 47 -7.10 18.68 -16.78
C GLU A 47 -6.03 17.80 -17.43
N GLN A 48 -5.94 17.81 -18.76
CA GLN A 48 -5.03 16.93 -19.49
C GLN A 48 -3.56 17.27 -19.23
N GLU A 49 -3.24 18.54 -19.15
CA GLU A 49 -1.90 19.08 -18.85
C GLU A 49 -1.43 18.74 -17.44
N ASP A 50 -2.34 18.55 -16.49
CA ASP A 50 -2.01 18.18 -15.11
C ASP A 50 -1.68 16.70 -14.93
N ARG A 51 -1.87 15.86 -15.96
CA ARG A 51 -1.72 14.40 -15.86
C ARG A 51 -0.27 13.95 -15.87
N ASN A 52 0.47 14.50 -14.96
CA ASN A 52 1.82 14.12 -14.57
C ASN A 52 1.87 14.07 -13.05
N ILE A 53 2.41 12.99 -12.46
CA ILE A 53 2.41 12.82 -11.00
C ILE A 53 3.19 13.91 -10.25
N PHE A 54 4.01 14.69 -10.94
CA PHE A 54 4.77 15.82 -10.40
C PHE A 54 4.19 17.18 -10.82
N SER A 55 2.99 17.21 -11.43
CA SER A 55 2.32 18.49 -11.64
C SER A 55 1.89 19.10 -10.31
N GLU A 56 1.78 20.42 -10.25
CA GLU A 56 1.35 21.15 -9.05
C GLU A 56 0.00 20.64 -8.54
N VAL A 57 -0.94 20.36 -9.45
CA VAL A 57 -2.27 19.83 -9.10
C VAL A 57 -2.15 18.43 -8.49
N MET A 58 -1.38 17.53 -9.08
CA MET A 58 -1.20 16.17 -8.53
C MET A 58 -0.45 16.16 -7.20
N GLU A 59 0.51 17.06 -7.01
CA GLU A 59 1.22 17.19 -5.73
C GLU A 59 0.35 17.85 -4.65
N SER A 60 -0.52 18.80 -5.01
CA SER A 60 -1.49 19.36 -4.08
C SER A 60 -2.53 18.34 -3.63
N HIS A 61 -2.86 17.35 -4.48
CA HIS A 61 -3.73 16.22 -4.18
C HIS A 61 -2.95 15.01 -3.65
N GLN A 62 -2.02 15.25 -2.72
CA GLN A 62 -1.20 14.23 -2.05
C GLN A 62 -1.17 14.48 -0.53
N LYS A 63 -1.54 13.47 0.26
CA LYS A 63 -1.55 13.60 1.74
C LYS A 63 -0.17 13.69 2.38
N ASN A 64 0.89 13.37 1.65
CA ASN A 64 2.26 13.41 2.15
C ASN A 64 3.18 14.06 1.12
N GLY A 65 3.74 15.22 1.45
CA GLY A 65 4.43 16.11 0.52
C GLY A 65 5.51 15.51 -0.37
N ALA A 66 6.22 14.46 0.02
CA ALA A 66 7.28 13.83 -0.80
C ALA A 66 6.84 12.47 -1.39
N ALA A 67 5.56 12.13 -1.32
CA ALA A 67 5.14 10.75 -1.54
C ALA A 67 5.00 10.36 -3.01
N ASN A 68 4.79 11.30 -3.93
CA ASN A 68 4.73 10.96 -5.36
C ASN A 68 6.06 10.36 -5.84
N GLY A 69 7.19 10.98 -5.46
CA GLY A 69 8.51 10.43 -5.71
C GLY A 69 8.77 9.10 -5.01
N LYS A 70 8.26 8.93 -3.79
CA LYS A 70 8.39 7.68 -3.03
C LYS A 70 7.60 6.53 -3.69
N ILE A 71 6.40 6.78 -4.18
CA ILE A 71 5.64 5.79 -4.96
C ILE A 71 6.43 5.38 -6.21
N LEU A 72 7.01 6.35 -6.93
CA LEU A 72 7.80 6.08 -8.11
C LEU A 72 9.06 5.26 -7.82
N TYR A 73 9.75 5.57 -6.71
CA TYR A 73 10.88 4.78 -6.24
C TYR A 73 10.51 3.30 -6.05
N TYR A 74 9.45 3.04 -5.28
CA TYR A 74 9.01 1.66 -5.05
C TYR A 74 8.49 0.97 -6.33
N LEU A 75 7.90 1.73 -7.26
CA LEU A 75 7.52 1.19 -8.57
C LEU A 75 8.74 0.69 -9.33
N SER A 76 9.82 1.47 -9.36
CA SER A 76 11.06 1.09 -10.06
C SER A 76 11.72 -0.17 -9.49
N GLU A 77 11.62 -0.38 -8.18
CA GLU A 77 12.18 -1.55 -7.49
C GLU A 77 11.36 -2.84 -7.71
N ASN A 78 10.06 -2.73 -8.02
CA ASN A 78 9.17 -3.88 -8.01
C ASN A 78 8.53 -4.20 -9.36
N PHE A 79 8.49 -3.28 -10.30
CA PHE A 79 7.81 -3.42 -11.58
C PHE A 79 8.62 -2.87 -12.76
N LYS A 80 8.29 -3.32 -13.97
CA LYS A 80 8.70 -2.61 -15.18
C LYS A 80 8.02 -1.24 -15.23
N TYR A 81 8.69 -0.27 -15.82
CA TYR A 81 8.19 1.09 -15.93
C TYR A 81 6.82 1.12 -16.62
N PRO A 82 5.81 1.77 -16.04
CA PRO A 82 4.50 1.90 -16.66
C PRO A 82 4.57 2.67 -17.99
N LYS A 83 3.83 2.23 -18.99
CA LYS A 83 3.87 2.80 -20.34
C LYS A 83 3.22 4.19 -20.49
N ASP A 84 2.32 4.54 -19.57
CA ASP A 84 1.56 5.79 -19.58
C ASP A 84 1.07 6.15 -18.18
N PHE A 85 0.54 7.37 -18.03
CA PHE A 85 0.05 7.90 -16.76
C PHE A 85 -1.04 7.02 -16.13
N GLN A 86 -2.02 6.55 -16.92
CA GLN A 86 -3.10 5.71 -16.40
C GLN A 86 -2.58 4.36 -15.89
N SER A 87 -1.63 3.76 -16.62
CA SER A 87 -0.96 2.53 -16.20
C SER A 87 -0.16 2.74 -14.91
N LEU A 88 0.49 3.90 -14.73
CA LEU A 88 1.21 4.25 -13.51
C LEU A 88 0.26 4.30 -12.30
N LEU A 89 -0.89 4.96 -12.44
CA LEU A 89 -1.90 5.01 -11.37
C LEU A 89 -2.35 3.60 -10.97
N TYR A 90 -2.64 2.76 -11.97
CA TYR A 90 -3.07 1.37 -11.74
C TYR A 90 -2.00 0.54 -11.03
N VAL A 91 -0.77 0.56 -11.55
CA VAL A 91 0.33 -0.23 -10.99
C VAL A 91 0.68 0.25 -9.57
N SER A 92 0.54 1.54 -9.26
CA SER A 92 0.70 2.05 -7.91
C SER A 92 -0.29 1.43 -6.92
N GLN A 93 -1.54 1.17 -7.35
CA GLN A 93 -2.52 0.49 -6.51
C GLN A 93 -2.18 -0.99 -6.29
N VAL A 94 -1.68 -1.66 -7.32
CA VAL A 94 -1.20 -3.05 -7.19
C VAL A 94 -0.02 -3.12 -6.24
N LEU A 95 0.93 -2.19 -6.36
CA LEU A 95 2.08 -2.06 -5.47
C LEU A 95 1.66 -1.87 -4.01
N GLN A 96 0.72 -0.95 -3.74
CA GLN A 96 0.14 -0.74 -2.41
C GLN A 96 -0.45 -2.05 -1.85
N GLY A 97 -1.28 -2.72 -2.65
CA GLY A 97 -1.91 -3.97 -2.25
C GLY A 97 -0.92 -5.07 -1.92
N LEU A 98 0.16 -5.20 -2.71
CA LEU A 98 1.23 -6.17 -2.47
C LEU A 98 2.03 -5.84 -1.21
N ALA A 99 2.35 -4.57 -0.97
CA ALA A 99 3.05 -4.14 0.24
C ALA A 99 2.27 -4.51 1.51
N ILE A 100 0.98 -4.17 1.56
CA ILE A 100 0.12 -4.49 2.71
C ILE A 100 -0.08 -6.00 2.85
N LYS A 101 -0.33 -6.71 1.74
CA LYS A 101 -0.42 -8.17 1.71
C LYS A 101 0.81 -8.81 2.34
N TYR A 102 2.01 -8.36 1.98
CA TYR A 102 3.26 -8.92 2.47
C TYR A 102 3.38 -8.86 3.99
N GLY A 103 3.04 -7.74 4.60
CA GLY A 103 3.02 -7.57 6.05
C GLY A 103 1.94 -8.41 6.71
N VAL A 104 0.69 -8.32 6.24
CA VAL A 104 -0.45 -9.06 6.85
C VAL A 104 -0.24 -10.56 6.80
N GLU A 105 0.18 -11.10 5.65
CA GLU A 105 0.42 -12.54 5.53
C GLU A 105 1.54 -13.01 6.44
N HIS A 106 2.62 -12.23 6.59
CA HIS A 106 3.68 -12.55 7.54
C HIS A 106 3.15 -12.62 8.96
N TRP A 107 2.43 -11.62 9.44
CA TRP A 107 1.91 -11.59 10.81
C TRP A 107 0.82 -12.64 11.04
N ARG A 108 0.01 -12.95 10.03
CA ARG A 108 -0.99 -14.02 10.12
C ARG A 108 -0.38 -15.41 10.21
N ARG A 109 0.77 -15.66 9.56
CA ARG A 109 1.53 -16.92 9.75
C ARG A 109 2.04 -17.10 11.18
N HIS A 110 2.23 -15.98 11.90
CA HIS A 110 2.67 -15.97 13.30
C HIS A 110 1.49 -15.76 14.27
N ARG A 111 0.30 -16.24 13.89
CA ARG A 111 -0.87 -16.19 14.77
C ARG A 111 -0.59 -16.93 16.07
N GLY A 112 -0.94 -16.31 17.22
CA GLY A 112 -0.57 -16.76 18.57
C GLY A 112 0.52 -15.87 19.18
N GLU A 113 1.48 -15.43 18.38
CA GLU A 113 2.43 -14.37 18.73
C GLU A 113 1.89 -13.00 18.29
N CYS A 114 1.53 -12.85 17.01
CA CYS A 114 0.84 -11.66 16.49
C CYS A 114 -0.67 -11.92 16.42
N MET A 115 -1.45 -11.11 17.13
CA MET A 115 -2.89 -11.30 17.29
C MET A 115 -3.73 -10.35 16.44
N GLY A 116 -3.11 -9.43 15.69
CA GLY A 116 -3.83 -8.54 14.77
C GLY A 116 -2.93 -7.54 14.05
N ALA A 117 -3.43 -7.10 12.90
CA ALA A 117 -2.82 -6.04 12.11
C ALA A 117 -3.92 -5.16 11.49
N LEU A 118 -3.78 -3.84 11.65
CA LEU A 118 -4.65 -2.83 11.06
C LEU A 118 -3.82 -1.95 10.13
N TYR A 119 -4.27 -1.75 8.90
CA TYR A 119 -3.56 -0.84 8.01
C TYR A 119 -4.16 0.57 8.04
N TRP A 120 -3.30 1.56 7.98
CA TRP A 120 -3.63 2.93 7.73
C TRP A 120 -3.66 3.16 6.21
N GLN A 121 -4.78 3.50 5.57
CA GLN A 121 -6.07 3.81 6.19
C GLN A 121 -7.23 3.23 5.35
N PHE A 122 -8.46 3.22 5.89
CA PHE A 122 -9.59 2.64 5.19
C PHE A 122 -10.03 3.49 3.99
N ASN A 123 -10.37 4.77 4.20
CA ASN A 123 -10.94 5.64 3.16
C ASN A 123 -10.39 7.07 3.20
N ASP A 124 -10.75 7.85 2.19
CA ASP A 124 -10.40 9.26 2.08
C ASP A 124 -11.57 10.19 2.36
N ASN A 125 -11.26 11.42 2.78
CA ASN A 125 -12.20 12.51 3.02
C ASN A 125 -12.17 13.58 1.91
N TRP A 126 -11.35 13.42 0.89
CA TRP A 126 -11.26 14.23 -0.31
C TRP A 126 -10.55 13.45 -1.43
N PRO A 127 -10.68 13.85 -2.74
CA PRO A 127 -9.99 13.16 -3.83
C PRO A 127 -8.48 13.38 -3.74
N VAL A 128 -7.71 12.31 -3.49
CA VAL A 128 -6.29 12.46 -3.13
C VAL A 128 -5.51 11.14 -3.32
N ALA A 129 -4.20 11.24 -3.53
CA ALA A 129 -3.28 10.13 -3.34
C ALA A 129 -3.03 9.92 -1.85
N SER A 130 -3.15 8.68 -1.36
CA SER A 130 -3.13 8.38 0.06
C SER A 130 -2.89 6.90 0.35
N TRP A 131 -2.91 6.56 1.63
CA TRP A 131 -2.85 5.18 2.14
C TRP A 131 -4.18 4.43 2.07
N SER A 132 -5.25 5.06 1.61
CA SER A 132 -6.59 4.47 1.63
C SER A 132 -6.74 3.22 0.76
N GLY A 133 -7.60 2.30 1.19
CA GLY A 133 -8.08 1.18 0.37
C GLY A 133 -9.32 1.53 -0.46
N VAL A 134 -10.07 2.55 -0.02
CA VAL A 134 -11.27 3.08 -0.70
C VAL A 134 -11.08 4.57 -0.92
N ASP A 135 -11.31 5.06 -2.12
CA ASP A 135 -11.15 6.47 -2.44
C ASP A 135 -12.33 7.33 -1.93
N TYR A 136 -12.20 8.65 -2.07
CA TYR A 136 -13.22 9.61 -1.64
C TYR A 136 -14.64 9.34 -2.20
N PHE A 137 -14.73 8.81 -3.42
CA PHE A 137 -16.00 8.50 -4.08
C PHE A 137 -16.52 7.09 -3.78
N GLY A 138 -15.93 6.38 -2.81
CA GLY A 138 -16.31 5.03 -2.46
C GLY A 138 -15.80 3.96 -3.45
N ARG A 139 -14.89 4.30 -4.36
CA ARG A 139 -14.32 3.35 -5.32
C ARG A 139 -13.22 2.54 -4.64
N TRP A 140 -13.28 1.25 -4.81
CA TRP A 140 -12.26 0.36 -4.28
C TRP A 140 -10.96 0.48 -5.08
N LYS A 141 -9.87 0.70 -4.38
CA LYS A 141 -8.51 0.55 -4.90
C LYS A 141 -8.11 -0.94 -4.88
N ALA A 142 -7.04 -1.31 -5.58
CA ALA A 142 -6.58 -2.70 -5.61
C ALA A 142 -6.38 -3.29 -4.20
N LEU A 143 -5.92 -2.49 -3.24
CA LEU A 143 -5.78 -2.88 -1.83
C LEU A 143 -7.07 -3.45 -1.27
N GLN A 144 -8.22 -2.83 -1.52
CA GLN A 144 -9.50 -3.27 -0.96
C GLN A 144 -9.95 -4.63 -1.53
N TYR A 145 -9.69 -4.89 -2.81
CA TYR A 145 -9.94 -6.21 -3.40
C TYR A 145 -8.99 -7.28 -2.84
N MET A 146 -7.71 -6.94 -2.65
CA MET A 146 -6.72 -7.86 -2.08
C MET A 146 -7.00 -8.13 -0.59
N SER A 147 -7.48 -7.14 0.16
CA SER A 147 -7.77 -7.27 1.58
C SER A 147 -8.83 -8.32 1.87
N LYS A 148 -9.81 -8.49 1.00
CA LYS A 148 -10.79 -9.59 1.09
C LYS A 148 -10.12 -10.97 1.14
N LYS A 149 -8.96 -11.12 0.48
CA LYS A 149 -8.22 -12.39 0.44
C LYS A 149 -7.32 -12.54 1.66
N PHE A 150 -6.43 -11.58 1.90
CA PHE A 150 -5.46 -11.72 2.98
C PHE A 150 -6.05 -11.51 4.39
N PHE A 151 -7.26 -10.98 4.52
CA PHE A 151 -8.05 -10.97 5.76
C PHE A 151 -9.16 -12.04 5.81
N ALA A 152 -9.26 -12.92 4.82
CA ALA A 152 -10.23 -14.01 4.87
C ALA A 152 -10.04 -14.88 6.12
N PRO A 153 -11.11 -15.50 6.68
CA PRO A 153 -11.01 -16.35 7.86
C PRO A 153 -10.01 -17.51 7.70
N LYS A 154 -9.95 -18.09 6.50
CA LYS A 154 -8.95 -19.11 6.12
C LYS A 154 -7.99 -18.50 5.11
N LEU A 155 -6.70 -18.64 5.34
CA LEU A 155 -5.64 -18.11 4.48
C LEU A 155 -4.56 -19.16 4.26
N GLY A 156 -4.36 -19.57 3.01
CA GLY A 156 -3.14 -20.23 2.57
C GLY A 156 -2.14 -19.19 2.05
N THR A 157 -0.89 -19.30 2.44
CA THR A 157 0.17 -18.40 1.98
C THR A 157 1.34 -19.18 1.41
N ILE A 158 1.92 -18.66 0.35
CA ILE A 158 3.20 -19.19 -0.19
C ILE A 158 4.23 -18.07 -0.05
N TYR A 159 5.38 -18.38 0.51
CA TYR A 159 6.48 -17.43 0.59
C TYR A 159 7.83 -18.14 0.42
N VAL A 160 8.82 -17.38 0.00
CA VAL A 160 10.21 -17.86 -0.15
C VAL A 160 11.07 -17.20 0.93
N GLU A 161 11.89 -17.99 1.60
CA GLU A 161 12.89 -17.54 2.56
C GLU A 161 14.13 -18.43 2.39
N ASP A 162 15.30 -17.80 2.25
CA ASP A 162 16.59 -18.47 2.03
C ASP A 162 16.58 -19.52 0.90
N GLY A 163 15.84 -19.23 -0.19
CA GLY A 163 15.67 -20.12 -1.33
C GLY A 163 14.70 -21.29 -1.12
N ILE A 164 14.12 -21.43 0.06
CA ILE A 164 13.13 -22.45 0.40
C ILE A 164 11.72 -21.91 0.22
N VAL A 165 10.85 -22.70 -0.43
CA VAL A 165 9.44 -22.38 -0.59
C VAL A 165 8.66 -22.96 0.59
N TYR A 166 7.90 -22.12 1.28
CA TYR A 166 7.00 -22.50 2.37
C TYR A 166 5.54 -22.31 1.94
N VAL A 167 4.68 -23.22 2.42
CA VAL A 167 3.24 -23.22 2.16
C VAL A 167 2.47 -23.20 3.48
#